data_59d40233034afcb4900d28d1ee9382de
#
_entry.id   59d40233034afcb4900d28d1ee9382de
#
_cell.length_a   1.000
_cell.length_b   1.000
_cell.length_c   1.000
_cell.angle_alpha   90.00
_cell.angle_beta   90.00
_cell.angle_gamma   90.00
#
_symmetry.space_group_name_H-M   'P 1'
#
loop_
_entity.id
_entity.type
_entity.pdbx_description
1 polymer ?
#
loop_
_entity_poly.entity_id
_entity_poly.type
_entity_poly.pdbx_seq_one_letter_code
_entity_poly.pdbx_strand_id
1 'polypeptide(L)'
;MQFSVYNFEAADVPKTWRHFEVYEAECRALLDRYAELTKAKPQVPAAEKKRFPLLAAYDLCLKCSHLFNILDARGAISVTERVGVIARVRALAVGIAKAYLQQQAGESECAGEEEPAAPVKTVKTARGKKEPAQVG
;
A
#
# COMPACT_ATOMS: atom_id res chain seq x y z
N MET A 1 -6.26 10.07 -26.17
CA MET A 1 -6.60 11.44 -26.61
C MET A 1 -7.50 12.18 -25.60
N GLN A 2 -8.66 11.64 -25.18
CA GLN A 2 -9.59 12.36 -24.26
C GLN A 2 -8.98 12.72 -22.90
N PHE A 3 -8.19 11.83 -22.28
CA PHE A 3 -7.47 12.16 -21.04
C PHE A 3 -6.42 13.25 -21.20
N SER A 4 -5.76 13.30 -22.35
CA SER A 4 -4.80 14.38 -22.62
C SER A 4 -5.51 15.73 -22.71
N VAL A 5 -6.65 15.80 -23.39
CA VAL A 5 -7.46 17.02 -23.45
C VAL A 5 -7.89 17.47 -22.05
N TYR A 6 -8.33 16.53 -21.21
CA TYR A 6 -8.67 16.86 -19.83
C TYR A 6 -7.46 17.44 -19.07
N ASN A 7 -6.34 16.76 -19.12
CA ASN A 7 -5.16 17.13 -18.32
C ASN A 7 -4.54 18.47 -18.76
N PHE A 8 -4.52 18.74 -20.07
CA PHE A 8 -3.83 19.94 -20.61
C PHE A 8 -4.75 21.12 -20.87
N GLU A 9 -6.06 20.90 -21.06
CA GLU A 9 -6.96 21.95 -21.52
C GLU A 9 -8.20 22.13 -20.63
N ALA A 10 -8.89 21.05 -20.25
CA ALA A 10 -10.22 21.13 -19.65
C ALA A 10 -10.24 21.12 -18.12
N ALA A 11 -9.20 20.60 -17.45
CA ALA A 11 -9.18 20.52 -15.99
C ALA A 11 -9.28 21.92 -15.35
N ASP A 12 -10.21 22.05 -14.42
CA ASP A 12 -10.45 23.27 -13.64
C ASP A 12 -9.37 23.39 -12.53
N VAL A 13 -8.48 24.35 -12.66
CA VAL A 13 -7.35 24.55 -11.76
C VAL A 13 -7.76 24.78 -10.30
N PRO A 14 -8.69 25.71 -9.98
CA PRO A 14 -9.14 25.92 -8.61
C PRO A 14 -9.75 24.67 -7.96
N LYS A 15 -10.54 23.89 -8.70
CA LYS A 15 -11.12 22.64 -8.20
C LYS A 15 -10.04 21.59 -7.97
N THR A 16 -9.08 21.48 -8.89
CA THR A 16 -7.97 20.52 -8.79
C THR A 16 -7.11 20.80 -7.54
N TRP A 17 -6.83 22.09 -7.25
CA TRP A 17 -6.14 22.48 -6.02
C TRP A 17 -6.93 22.12 -4.77
N ARG A 18 -8.24 22.38 -4.75
CA ARG A 18 -9.10 22.03 -3.63
C ARG A 18 -9.12 20.51 -3.38
N HIS A 19 -9.20 19.71 -4.45
CA HIS A 19 -9.11 18.24 -4.31
C HIS A 19 -7.74 17.81 -3.74
N PHE A 20 -6.66 18.43 -4.22
CA PHE A 20 -5.32 18.14 -3.69
C PHE A 20 -5.25 18.41 -2.19
N GLU A 21 -5.70 19.55 -1.73
CA GLU A 21 -5.68 19.94 -0.31
C GLU A 21 -6.53 19.01 0.56
N VAL A 22 -7.71 18.63 0.08
CA VAL A 22 -8.61 17.70 0.79
C VAL A 22 -7.96 16.32 0.93
N TYR A 23 -7.42 15.76 -0.16
CA TYR A 23 -6.78 14.45 -0.11
C TYR A 23 -5.49 14.45 0.72
N GLU A 24 -4.71 15.52 0.65
CA GLU A 24 -3.53 15.68 1.49
C GLU A 24 -3.90 15.71 2.98
N ALA A 25 -4.90 16.50 3.35
CA ALA A 25 -5.36 16.61 4.73
C ALA A 25 -5.88 15.28 5.27
N GLU A 26 -6.66 14.56 4.49
CA GLU A 26 -7.19 13.24 4.86
C GLU A 26 -6.07 12.21 5.01
N CYS A 27 -5.11 12.18 4.08
CA CYS A 27 -3.94 11.30 4.16
C CYS A 27 -3.12 11.57 5.42
N ARG A 28 -2.85 12.84 5.74
CA ARG A 28 -2.15 13.24 6.97
C ARG A 28 -2.91 12.81 8.22
N ALA A 29 -4.21 13.04 8.27
CA ALA A 29 -5.05 12.63 9.40
C ALA A 29 -4.99 11.11 9.64
N LEU A 30 -4.97 10.29 8.60
CA LEU A 30 -4.79 8.84 8.72
C LEU A 30 -3.40 8.49 9.28
N LEU A 31 -2.35 9.13 8.80
CA LEU A 31 -0.98 8.90 9.32
C LEU A 31 -0.84 9.31 10.78
N ASP A 32 -1.43 10.44 11.18
CA ASP A 32 -1.41 10.92 12.55
C ASP A 32 -2.16 9.94 13.47
N ARG A 33 -3.34 9.46 13.06
CA ARG A 33 -4.09 8.45 13.81
C ARG A 33 -3.32 7.14 13.96
N TYR A 34 -2.58 6.72 12.94
CA TYR A 34 -1.72 5.54 13.04
C TYR A 34 -0.58 5.76 14.03
N ALA A 35 0.05 6.93 13.98
CA ALA A 35 1.11 7.30 14.91
C ALA A 35 0.61 7.36 16.36
N GLU A 36 -0.59 7.90 16.59
CA GLU A 36 -1.23 7.91 17.91
C GLU A 36 -1.54 6.50 18.40
N LEU A 37 -2.09 5.64 17.54
CA LEU A 37 -2.38 4.25 17.86
C LEU A 37 -1.10 3.51 18.33
N THR A 38 0.00 3.70 17.62
CA THR A 38 1.27 3.04 17.92
C THR A 38 2.00 3.63 19.14
N LYS A 39 1.80 4.92 19.45
CA LYS A 39 2.37 5.59 20.63
C LYS A 39 1.59 5.30 21.91
N ALA A 40 0.26 5.36 21.83
CA ALA A 40 -0.61 5.22 23.00
C ALA A 40 -0.59 3.80 23.59
N LYS A 41 -0.34 2.79 22.75
CA LYS A 41 -0.30 1.38 23.17
C LYS A 41 0.95 0.72 22.57
N PRO A 42 2.10 0.70 23.27
CA PRO A 42 3.31 0.06 22.75
C PRO A 42 3.12 -1.44 22.44
N GLN A 43 2.13 -2.08 23.05
CA GLN A 43 1.77 -3.48 22.84
C GLN A 43 0.44 -3.64 22.06
N VAL A 44 0.19 -2.79 21.06
CA VAL A 44 -0.96 -3.00 20.16
C VAL A 44 -0.79 -4.36 19.48
N PRO A 45 -1.79 -5.25 19.54
CA PRO A 45 -1.73 -6.54 18.85
C PRO A 45 -1.45 -6.35 17.37
N ALA A 46 -0.63 -7.22 16.79
CA ALA A 46 -0.27 -7.17 15.37
C ALA A 46 -1.54 -7.16 14.48
N ALA A 47 -2.57 -7.91 14.86
CA ALA A 47 -3.85 -7.95 14.17
C ALA A 47 -4.57 -6.58 14.12
N GLU A 48 -4.50 -5.79 15.20
CA GLU A 48 -5.10 -4.45 15.24
C GLU A 48 -4.32 -3.45 14.37
N LYS A 49 -2.98 -3.50 14.40
CA LYS A 49 -2.13 -2.71 13.52
C LYS A 49 -2.41 -3.03 12.04
N LYS A 50 -2.57 -4.32 11.71
CA LYS A 50 -2.85 -4.80 10.36
C LYS A 50 -4.22 -4.37 9.82
N ARG A 51 -5.22 -4.21 10.68
CA ARG A 51 -6.54 -3.70 10.32
C ARG A 51 -6.56 -2.21 10.02
N PHE A 52 -5.52 -1.47 10.41
CA PHE A 52 -5.46 -0.03 10.12
C PHE A 52 -5.36 0.20 8.60
N PRO A 53 -6.16 1.13 8.04
CA PRO A 53 -6.30 1.30 6.59
C PRO A 53 -5.14 2.09 5.95
N LEU A 54 -3.90 1.62 6.07
CA LEU A 54 -2.72 2.26 5.45
C LEU A 54 -2.81 2.29 3.92
N LEU A 55 -3.45 1.29 3.30
CA LEU A 55 -3.66 1.28 1.85
C LEU A 55 -4.58 2.42 1.40
N ALA A 56 -5.54 2.83 2.22
CA ALA A 56 -6.35 4.02 1.93
C ALA A 56 -5.51 5.30 1.97
N ALA A 57 -4.60 5.44 2.94
CA ALA A 57 -3.65 6.56 2.96
C ALA A 57 -2.73 6.55 1.72
N TYR A 58 -2.30 5.38 1.26
CA TYR A 58 -1.51 5.24 0.04
C TYR A 58 -2.30 5.67 -1.21
N ASP A 59 -3.56 5.27 -1.35
CA ASP A 59 -4.44 5.70 -2.45
C ASP A 59 -4.62 7.21 -2.47
N LEU A 60 -4.80 7.85 -1.31
CA LEU A 60 -4.88 9.32 -1.19
C LEU A 60 -3.56 10.00 -1.63
N CYS A 61 -2.41 9.43 -1.29
CA CYS A 61 -1.11 9.92 -1.74
C CYS A 61 -0.97 9.83 -3.27
N LEU A 62 -1.40 8.72 -3.88
CA LEU A 62 -1.41 8.57 -5.35
C LEU A 62 -2.33 9.58 -6.01
N LYS A 63 -3.50 9.87 -5.43
CA LYS A 63 -4.41 10.92 -5.89
C LYS A 63 -3.76 12.29 -5.84
N CYS A 64 -3.05 12.62 -4.75
CA CYS A 64 -2.28 13.87 -4.65
C CYS A 64 -1.22 13.97 -5.74
N SER A 65 -0.47 12.90 -5.99
CA SER A 65 0.53 12.85 -7.07
C SER A 65 -0.10 13.05 -8.45
N HIS A 66 -1.25 12.43 -8.71
CA HIS A 66 -1.98 12.60 -9.97
C HIS A 66 -2.47 14.04 -10.16
N LEU A 67 -3.06 14.64 -9.13
CA LEU A 67 -3.54 16.03 -9.19
C LEU A 67 -2.38 17.02 -9.37
N PHE A 68 -1.22 16.76 -8.75
CA PHE A 68 -0.01 17.53 -9.01
C PHE A 68 0.37 17.51 -10.49
N ASN A 69 0.35 16.34 -11.12
CA ASN A 69 0.66 16.21 -12.55
C ASN A 69 -0.34 16.99 -13.43
N ILE A 70 -1.62 17.00 -13.07
CA ILE A 70 -2.63 17.82 -13.79
C ILE A 70 -2.34 19.31 -13.63
N LEU A 71 -2.08 19.78 -12.41
CA LEU A 71 -1.76 21.18 -12.14
C LEU A 71 -0.50 21.64 -12.85
N ASP A 72 0.51 20.77 -12.91
CA ASP A 72 1.76 21.02 -13.63
C ASP A 72 1.51 21.09 -15.14
N ALA A 73 0.76 20.14 -15.70
CA ALA A 73 0.37 20.12 -17.11
C ALA A 73 -0.45 21.36 -17.52
N ARG A 74 -1.28 21.88 -16.61
CA ARG A 74 -2.05 23.12 -16.79
C ARG A 74 -1.21 24.38 -16.65
N GLY A 75 0.09 24.27 -16.32
CA GLY A 75 0.94 25.43 -16.04
C GLY A 75 0.51 26.24 -14.81
N ALA A 76 -0.25 25.60 -13.91
CA ALA A 76 -0.82 26.24 -12.72
C ALA A 76 0.15 26.30 -11.54
N ILE A 77 1.33 25.70 -11.68
CA ILE A 77 2.38 25.64 -10.66
C ILE A 77 3.63 26.32 -11.20
N SER A 78 4.10 27.35 -10.52
CA SER A 78 5.37 27.99 -10.84
C SER A 78 6.56 27.07 -10.54
N VAL A 79 7.72 27.34 -11.13
CA VAL A 79 8.95 26.56 -10.89
C VAL A 79 9.30 26.52 -9.40
N THR A 80 9.09 27.62 -8.67
CA THR A 80 9.37 27.72 -7.22
C THR A 80 8.36 26.92 -6.41
N GLU A 81 7.08 27.01 -6.73
CA GLU A 81 6.01 26.26 -6.03
C GLU A 81 6.11 24.76 -6.29
N ARG A 82 6.59 24.33 -7.46
CA ARG A 82 6.77 22.92 -7.83
C ARG A 82 7.59 22.17 -6.79
N VAL A 83 8.70 22.74 -6.35
CA VAL A 83 9.57 22.12 -5.33
C VAL A 83 8.81 21.92 -4.02
N GLY A 84 8.03 22.90 -3.61
CA GLY A 84 7.21 22.85 -2.39
C GLY A 84 6.11 21.77 -2.49
N VAL A 85 5.39 21.68 -3.61
CA VAL A 85 4.32 20.69 -3.80
C VAL A 85 4.90 19.27 -3.87
N ILE A 86 6.02 19.07 -4.56
CA ILE A 86 6.72 17.78 -4.59
C ILE A 86 7.15 17.37 -3.19
N ALA A 87 7.66 18.30 -2.38
CA ALA A 87 8.06 18.02 -1.00
C ALA A 87 6.85 17.58 -0.14
N ARG A 88 5.67 18.18 -0.34
CA ARG A 88 4.41 17.78 0.33
C ARG A 88 4.03 16.35 -0.03
N VAL A 89 4.02 15.98 -1.31
CA VAL A 89 3.70 14.61 -1.77
C VAL A 89 4.73 13.60 -1.25
N ARG A 90 6.01 13.94 -1.28
CA ARG A 90 7.08 13.09 -0.72
C ARG A 90 6.92 12.85 0.77
N ALA A 91 6.53 13.87 1.52
CA ALA A 91 6.30 13.73 2.96
C ALA A 91 5.20 12.71 3.27
N LEU A 92 4.10 12.70 2.48
CA LEU A 92 3.06 11.69 2.59
C LEU A 92 3.60 10.28 2.27
N ALA A 93 4.31 10.13 1.15
CA ALA A 93 4.87 8.85 0.72
C ALA A 93 5.84 8.28 1.77
N VAL A 94 6.74 9.09 2.31
CA VAL A 94 7.68 8.68 3.36
C VAL A 94 6.95 8.31 4.64
N GLY A 95 5.92 9.06 5.03
CA GLY A 95 5.08 8.75 6.20
C GLY A 95 4.40 7.38 6.06
N ILE A 96 3.82 7.11 4.90
CA ILE A 96 3.17 5.84 4.59
C ILE A 96 4.19 4.68 4.60
N ALA A 97 5.36 4.85 3.98
CA ALA A 97 6.39 3.83 3.94
C ALA A 97 6.88 3.47 5.36
N LYS A 98 7.10 4.46 6.22
CA LYS A 98 7.47 4.24 7.62
C LYS A 98 6.39 3.49 8.39
N ALA A 99 5.13 3.91 8.24
CA ALA A 99 4.00 3.25 8.89
C ALA A 99 3.83 1.80 8.40
N TYR A 100 4.03 1.55 7.11
CA TYR A 100 3.97 0.22 6.53
C TYR A 100 5.08 -0.70 7.09
N LEU A 101 6.32 -0.23 7.15
CA LEU A 101 7.42 -0.99 7.76
C LEU A 101 7.17 -1.32 9.23
N GLN A 102 6.60 -0.38 10.00
CA GLN A 102 6.20 -0.65 11.39
C GLN A 102 5.08 -1.68 11.50
N GLN A 103 4.16 -1.69 10.54
CA GLN A 103 3.08 -2.67 10.47
C GLN A 103 3.62 -4.08 10.18
N GLN A 104 4.60 -4.20 9.26
CA GLN A 104 5.24 -5.47 8.90
C GLN A 104 6.21 -5.98 9.98
N ALA A 105 6.94 -5.11 10.66
CA ALA A 105 7.85 -5.50 11.75
C ALA A 105 7.13 -6.24 12.89
N GLY A 106 5.86 -5.90 13.15
CA GLY A 106 5.01 -6.63 14.08
C GLY A 106 4.63 -8.06 13.64
N GLU A 107 4.80 -8.40 12.36
CA GLU A 107 4.57 -9.76 11.83
C GLU A 107 5.76 -10.69 12.10
N SER A 108 6.99 -10.18 12.10
CA SER A 108 8.21 -10.97 12.32
C SER A 108 8.30 -11.53 13.75
N GLU A 109 7.67 -10.87 14.72
CA GLU A 109 7.65 -11.35 16.10
C GLU A 109 6.57 -12.41 16.35
N CYS A 110 5.51 -12.46 15.52
CA CYS A 110 4.43 -13.46 15.64
C CYS A 110 4.67 -14.73 14.81
N ALA A 111 5.58 -14.71 13.84
CA ALA A 111 5.90 -15.88 13.00
C ALA A 111 6.87 -16.88 13.65
N GLY A 112 7.28 -16.63 14.90
CA GLY A 112 8.20 -17.49 15.66
C GLY A 112 7.54 -18.68 16.38
N GLU A 113 6.22 -18.83 16.34
CA GLU A 113 5.49 -19.91 17.03
C GLU A 113 4.67 -20.79 16.07
N GLU A 114 5.15 -21.08 14.87
CA GLU A 114 4.66 -22.20 14.08
C GLU A 114 5.41 -23.47 14.50
N GLU A 115 4.72 -24.28 15.29
CA GLU A 115 5.08 -25.65 15.66
C GLU A 115 5.40 -26.47 14.40
N PRO A 116 6.51 -27.25 14.34
CA PRO A 116 6.86 -27.97 13.12
C PRO A 116 5.81 -29.04 12.83
N ALA A 117 5.12 -28.91 11.71
CA ALA A 117 4.16 -29.88 11.22
C ALA A 117 4.78 -31.30 11.18
N ALA A 118 4.09 -32.24 11.79
CA ALA A 118 4.49 -33.64 11.84
C ALA A 118 4.71 -34.24 10.44
N PRO A 119 5.70 -35.15 10.26
CA PRO A 119 6.03 -35.67 8.95
C PRO A 119 4.89 -36.52 8.37
N VAL A 120 4.44 -36.18 7.20
CA VAL A 120 3.46 -36.94 6.39
C VAL A 120 4.04 -38.33 6.08
N LYS A 121 3.44 -39.36 6.62
CA LYS A 121 3.80 -40.75 6.30
C LYS A 121 3.48 -41.02 4.83
N THR A 122 4.49 -41.21 4.01
CA THR A 122 4.38 -41.69 2.64
C THR A 122 3.83 -43.11 2.58
N VAL A 123 2.63 -43.27 2.08
CA VAL A 123 2.04 -44.57 1.76
C VAL A 123 2.76 -45.11 0.53
N LYS A 124 3.53 -46.19 0.72
CA LYS A 124 4.12 -46.95 -0.39
C LYS A 124 3.03 -47.73 -1.10
N THR A 125 2.69 -47.34 -2.29
CA THR A 125 1.85 -48.11 -3.20
C THR A 125 2.67 -49.30 -3.75
N ALA A 126 2.31 -50.50 -3.35
CA ALA A 126 2.88 -51.73 -3.90
C ALA A 126 2.44 -51.91 -5.35
N ARG A 127 3.38 -51.90 -6.26
CA ARG A 127 3.20 -52.15 -7.70
C ARG A 127 3.13 -53.68 -7.93
N GLY A 128 1.92 -54.22 -8.13
CA GLY A 128 1.71 -55.61 -8.50
C GLY A 128 2.33 -55.92 -9.86
N LYS A 129 3.21 -56.88 -9.88
CA LYS A 129 3.79 -57.54 -11.05
C LYS A 129 2.72 -58.44 -11.71
N LYS A 130 2.30 -58.15 -12.91
CA LYS A 130 1.51 -59.06 -13.73
C LYS A 130 2.48 -59.80 -14.66
N GLU A 131 2.49 -61.13 -14.48
CA GLU A 131 3.18 -62.11 -15.30
C GLU A 131 2.34 -62.41 -16.57
N PRO A 132 2.95 -62.57 -17.76
CA PRO A 132 2.18 -62.89 -18.98
C PRO A 132 1.94 -64.44 -19.10
N ALA A 133 0.69 -64.79 -19.29
CA ALA A 133 0.30 -66.16 -19.64
C ALA A 133 0.74 -66.53 -21.06
N GLN A 134 1.43 -67.64 -21.18
CA GLN A 134 1.70 -68.34 -22.43
C GLN A 134 0.43 -69.08 -22.87
N VAL A 135 0.08 -68.95 -24.15
CA VAL A 135 -0.89 -69.79 -24.82
C VAL A 135 -0.11 -70.73 -25.74
N GLY A 136 -0.31 -71.98 -25.48
CA GLY A 136 0.03 -73.09 -26.39
C GLY A 136 -1.02 -73.29 -27.51
#